data_ab5bad02ff7919862e3faf006ab63894
#
_entry.id   ab5bad02ff7919862e3faf006ab63894
#
_cell.length_a   1.000
_cell.length_b   1.000
_cell.length_c   1.000
_cell.angle_alpha   90.00
_cell.angle_beta   90.00
_cell.angle_gamma   90.00
#
_symmetry.space_group_name_H-M   'P 1'
#
loop_
_entity.id
_entity.type
_entity.pdbx_description
1 polymer ?
#
loop_
_entity_poly.entity_id
_entity_poly.type
_entity_poly.pdbx_seq_one_letter_code
_entity_poly.pdbx_strand_id
1 'polypeptide(L)'
;MTDNLTLNMDAYLPLRDVVFNTLREAILKGELKPGERLMELQLASKLGVSRTPIREAIRMLEQEGLAVTMPRKGAEVAKMTLKDMEDVLEVREALDELAAKIACKKISDEQLANLKTIKDEFKRSMDSGDVKKIAEEDVKFHDAIHEATNNAKLVSMMNNIREQMYRYRVEYLKDPKNYPMLVKEHDAIYRALEARNMELVTTEMHTHVANQAVAVKAVIQKQDEEKK
;
A
#
# COMPACT_ATOMS: atom_id res chain seq x y z
N MET A 1 -4.27 15.97 17.61
CA MET A 1 -5.04 14.71 17.71
C MET A 1 -6.25 14.83 16.83
N THR A 2 -6.34 13.98 15.85
CA THR A 2 -7.42 13.99 14.86
C THR A 2 -8.75 13.61 15.51
N ASP A 3 -9.78 14.44 15.37
CA ASP A 3 -11.10 14.24 16.00
C ASP A 3 -11.99 13.17 15.33
N ASN A 4 -11.50 12.52 14.25
CA ASN A 4 -12.34 11.72 13.35
C ASN A 4 -12.19 10.19 13.46
N LEU A 5 -11.53 9.65 14.51
CA LEU A 5 -11.46 8.18 14.66
C LEU A 5 -12.80 7.63 15.17
N THR A 6 -13.49 6.85 14.35
CA THR A 6 -14.71 6.13 14.70
C THR A 6 -14.59 4.65 14.34
N LEU A 7 -15.21 3.77 15.16
CA LEU A 7 -15.25 2.33 14.86
C LEU A 7 -16.33 2.03 13.84
N ASN A 8 -15.98 1.29 12.79
CA ASN A 8 -16.95 0.67 11.91
C ASN A 8 -17.38 -0.68 12.52
N MET A 9 -18.56 -0.71 13.17
CA MET A 9 -19.10 -1.88 13.87
C MET A 9 -19.90 -2.84 12.97
N ASP A 10 -19.98 -2.56 11.65
CA ASP A 10 -20.81 -3.36 10.73
C ASP A 10 -20.18 -4.69 10.31
N ALA A 11 -18.98 -4.99 10.78
CA ALA A 11 -18.32 -6.26 10.49
C ALA A 11 -18.46 -7.23 11.68
N TYR A 12 -18.82 -8.49 11.41
CA TYR A 12 -18.75 -9.63 12.35
C TYR A 12 -17.27 -9.98 12.69
N LEU A 13 -16.45 -8.98 12.99
CA LEU A 13 -15.05 -9.14 13.33
C LEU A 13 -14.84 -9.03 14.83
N PRO A 14 -13.87 -9.74 15.40
CA PRO A 14 -13.42 -9.50 16.77
C PRO A 14 -13.09 -8.02 16.98
N LEU A 15 -13.42 -7.48 18.15
CA LEU A 15 -13.25 -6.04 18.43
C LEU A 15 -11.80 -5.56 18.25
N ARG A 16 -10.80 -6.41 18.49
CA ARG A 16 -9.40 -6.12 18.23
C ARG A 16 -9.12 -5.85 16.74
N ASP A 17 -9.78 -6.61 15.85
CA ASP A 17 -9.60 -6.50 14.40
C ASP A 17 -10.28 -5.23 13.87
N VAL A 18 -11.43 -4.87 14.44
CA VAL A 18 -12.12 -3.59 14.15
C VAL A 18 -11.24 -2.41 14.56
N VAL A 19 -10.68 -2.44 15.79
CA VAL A 19 -9.75 -1.40 16.28
C VAL A 19 -8.49 -1.34 15.43
N PHE A 20 -7.92 -2.49 15.11
CA PHE A 20 -6.74 -2.57 14.24
C PHE A 20 -6.99 -1.92 12.89
N ASN A 21 -8.08 -2.28 12.19
CA ASN A 21 -8.44 -1.70 10.90
C ASN A 21 -8.66 -0.19 11.00
N THR A 22 -9.33 0.28 12.05
CA THR A 22 -9.56 1.71 12.29
C THR A 22 -8.25 2.49 12.47
N LEU A 23 -7.35 1.99 13.32
CA LEU A 23 -6.06 2.65 13.55
C LEU A 23 -5.16 2.57 12.30
N ARG A 24 -5.17 1.43 11.63
CA ARG A 24 -4.43 1.21 10.39
C ARG A 24 -4.87 2.19 9.30
N GLU A 25 -6.15 2.33 9.05
CA GLU A 25 -6.67 3.32 8.11
C GLU A 25 -6.28 4.74 8.47
N ALA A 26 -6.36 5.11 9.76
CA ALA A 26 -5.96 6.43 10.22
C ALA A 26 -4.47 6.72 9.99
N ILE A 27 -3.60 5.71 10.15
CA ILE A 27 -2.17 5.82 9.83
C ILE A 27 -1.96 5.99 8.33
N LEU A 28 -2.61 5.14 7.51
CA LEU A 28 -2.47 5.17 6.06
C LEU A 28 -3.02 6.46 5.42
N LYS A 29 -4.12 7.01 5.98
CA LYS A 29 -4.68 8.30 5.56
C LYS A 29 -3.88 9.51 6.09
N GLY A 30 -2.87 9.27 6.96
CA GLY A 30 -2.06 10.35 7.57
C GLY A 30 -2.78 11.10 8.69
N GLU A 31 -3.91 10.62 9.17
CA GLU A 31 -4.63 11.15 10.32
C GLU A 31 -3.84 10.92 11.61
N LEU A 32 -3.21 9.76 11.75
CA LEU A 32 -2.17 9.48 12.74
C LEU A 32 -0.81 9.65 12.07
N LYS A 33 -0.06 10.65 12.51
CA LYS A 33 1.20 11.05 11.85
C LYS A 33 2.38 10.16 12.27
N PRO A 34 3.39 9.96 11.42
CA PRO A 34 4.63 9.28 11.81
C PRO A 34 5.25 9.89 13.06
N GLY A 35 5.55 9.04 14.05
CA GLY A 35 6.05 9.42 15.36
C GLY A 35 4.98 9.91 16.34
N GLU A 36 3.71 9.93 15.95
CA GLU A 36 2.61 10.22 16.88
C GLU A 36 2.44 9.06 17.86
N ARG A 37 2.27 9.39 19.14
CA ARG A 37 2.13 8.39 20.20
C ARG A 37 0.75 7.73 20.17
N LEU A 38 0.73 6.40 20.16
CA LEU A 38 -0.45 5.58 20.28
C LEU A 38 -0.75 5.31 21.78
N MET A 39 -1.37 6.31 22.44
CA MET A 39 -1.65 6.25 23.86
C MET A 39 -2.87 5.37 24.15
N GLU A 40 -2.63 4.15 24.69
CA GLU A 40 -3.69 3.13 24.95
C GLU A 40 -4.93 3.71 25.66
N LEU A 41 -4.73 4.52 26.72
CA LEU A 41 -5.84 5.11 27.48
C LEU A 41 -6.66 6.11 26.65
N GLN A 42 -5.99 6.94 25.88
CA GLN A 42 -6.66 7.94 25.03
C GLN A 42 -7.42 7.29 23.88
N LEU A 43 -6.80 6.31 23.22
CA LEU A 43 -7.43 5.55 22.15
C LEU A 43 -8.62 4.74 22.67
N ALA A 44 -8.49 4.08 23.82
CA ALA A 44 -9.57 3.34 24.46
C ALA A 44 -10.77 4.27 24.79
N SER A 45 -10.52 5.43 25.37
CA SER A 45 -11.56 6.44 25.65
C SER A 45 -12.19 6.97 24.39
N LYS A 46 -11.40 7.28 23.36
CA LYS A 46 -11.87 7.84 22.08
C LYS A 46 -12.74 6.86 21.30
N LEU A 47 -12.32 5.58 21.26
CA LEU A 47 -13.02 4.54 20.53
C LEU A 47 -14.12 3.84 21.35
N GLY A 48 -14.31 4.19 22.61
CA GLY A 48 -15.35 3.61 23.47
C GLY A 48 -15.12 2.13 23.81
N VAL A 49 -13.86 1.66 23.86
CA VAL A 49 -13.51 0.27 24.11
C VAL A 49 -12.58 0.12 25.30
N SER A 50 -12.39 -1.12 25.80
CA SER A 50 -11.41 -1.40 26.84
C SER A 50 -9.98 -1.33 26.27
N ARG A 51 -8.96 -1.30 27.17
CA ARG A 51 -7.54 -1.23 26.75
C ARG A 51 -7.04 -2.49 26.07
N THR A 52 -7.65 -3.64 26.33
CA THR A 52 -7.19 -4.93 25.77
C THR A 52 -7.23 -4.95 24.25
N PRO A 53 -8.36 -4.68 23.55
CA PRO A 53 -8.39 -4.66 22.09
C PRO A 53 -7.47 -3.57 21.49
N ILE A 54 -7.26 -2.45 22.20
CA ILE A 54 -6.30 -1.41 21.75
C ILE A 54 -4.87 -1.96 21.77
N ARG A 55 -4.47 -2.64 22.84
CA ARG A 55 -3.11 -3.23 22.95
C ARG A 55 -2.87 -4.31 21.93
N GLU A 56 -3.87 -5.16 21.68
CA GLU A 56 -3.78 -6.20 20.66
C GLU A 56 -3.68 -5.58 19.25
N ALA A 57 -4.49 -4.57 18.96
CA ALA A 57 -4.43 -3.83 17.70
C ALA A 57 -3.06 -3.15 17.49
N ILE A 58 -2.48 -2.53 18.52
CA ILE A 58 -1.13 -1.95 18.44
C ILE A 58 -0.08 -3.01 18.14
N ARG A 59 -0.17 -4.21 18.73
CA ARG A 59 0.74 -5.33 18.40
C ARG A 59 0.59 -5.78 16.95
N MET A 60 -0.64 -5.82 16.43
CA MET A 60 -0.87 -6.13 15.01
C MET A 60 -0.28 -5.06 14.09
N LEU A 61 -0.42 -3.77 14.44
CA LEU A 61 0.23 -2.67 13.72
C LEU A 61 1.76 -2.78 13.76
N GLU A 62 2.33 -3.22 14.88
CA GLU A 62 3.78 -3.45 15.01
C GLU A 62 4.24 -4.61 14.10
N GLN A 63 3.47 -5.69 14.02
CA GLN A 63 3.74 -6.81 13.11
C GLN A 63 3.68 -6.40 11.63
N GLU A 64 2.87 -5.41 11.27
CA GLU A 64 2.81 -4.82 9.93
C GLU A 64 3.84 -3.69 9.70
N GLY A 65 4.67 -3.38 10.72
CA GLY A 65 5.63 -2.28 10.62
C GLY A 65 5.02 -0.89 10.63
N LEU A 66 3.73 -0.75 10.99
CA LEU A 66 3.02 0.54 11.07
C LEU A 66 3.15 1.23 12.43
N ALA A 67 3.57 0.51 13.45
CA ALA A 67 3.86 1.03 14.79
C ALA A 67 5.17 0.47 15.33
N VAL A 68 5.77 1.18 16.28
CA VAL A 68 6.97 0.75 17.01
C VAL A 68 6.71 0.89 18.50
N THR A 69 6.93 -0.20 19.24
CA THR A 69 6.84 -0.18 20.72
C THR A 69 8.18 0.21 21.31
N MET A 70 8.18 1.29 22.10
CA MET A 70 9.35 1.75 22.82
C MET A 70 9.27 1.34 24.30
N PRO A 71 10.32 0.70 24.88
CA PRO A 71 10.33 0.32 26.27
C PRO A 71 10.01 1.51 27.19
N ARG A 72 9.03 1.36 28.08
CA ARG A 72 8.56 2.34 29.07
C ARG A 72 7.93 3.62 28.49
N LYS A 73 7.87 3.77 27.16
CA LYS A 73 7.30 4.97 26.49
C LYS A 73 6.00 4.69 25.75
N GLY A 74 5.57 3.42 25.66
CA GLY A 74 4.41 2.99 24.89
C GLY A 74 4.73 2.78 23.41
N ALA A 75 3.74 2.90 22.55
CA ALA A 75 3.89 2.75 21.11
C ALA A 75 3.73 4.10 20.38
N GLU A 76 4.37 4.21 19.22
CA GLU A 76 4.19 5.34 18.30
C GLU A 76 4.02 4.83 16.87
N VAL A 77 3.42 5.63 16.01
CA VAL A 77 3.35 5.38 14.56
C VAL A 77 4.77 5.30 14.01
N ALA A 78 5.07 4.24 13.28
CA ALA A 78 6.38 4.02 12.70
C ALA A 78 6.79 5.20 11.79
N LYS A 79 8.06 5.59 11.93
CA LYS A 79 8.73 6.50 11.00
C LYS A 79 9.55 5.62 10.08
N MET A 80 9.19 5.60 8.82
CA MET A 80 10.00 4.90 7.84
C MET A 80 11.19 5.79 7.45
N THR A 81 12.39 5.31 7.66
CA THR A 81 13.62 5.97 7.20
C THR A 81 13.83 5.72 5.71
N LEU A 82 14.73 6.49 5.09
CA LEU A 82 15.11 6.24 3.70
C LEU A 82 15.67 4.81 3.54
N LYS A 83 16.45 4.33 4.52
CA LYS A 83 16.98 2.96 4.52
C LYS A 83 15.88 1.90 4.59
N ASP A 84 14.91 2.05 5.50
CA ASP A 84 13.78 1.11 5.60
C ASP A 84 13.01 1.03 4.28
N MET A 85 12.85 2.19 3.61
CA MET A 85 12.19 2.26 2.32
C MET A 85 12.99 1.55 1.22
N GLU A 86 14.32 1.74 1.21
CA GLU A 86 15.18 1.05 0.24
C GLU A 86 15.09 -0.46 0.39
N ASP A 87 15.09 -0.96 1.63
CA ASP A 87 14.95 -2.39 1.91
C ASP A 87 13.59 -2.94 1.45
N VAL A 88 12.50 -2.19 1.69
CA VAL A 88 11.15 -2.57 1.21
C VAL A 88 11.07 -2.56 -0.31
N LEU A 89 11.65 -1.55 -0.97
CA LEU A 89 11.63 -1.45 -2.43
C LEU A 89 12.43 -2.55 -3.11
N GLU A 90 13.57 -2.96 -2.55
CA GLU A 90 14.38 -4.08 -3.05
C GLU A 90 13.61 -5.40 -3.02
N VAL A 91 12.93 -5.68 -1.89
CA VAL A 91 12.09 -6.88 -1.76
C VAL A 91 10.87 -6.79 -2.69
N ARG A 92 10.24 -5.62 -2.78
CA ARG A 92 9.08 -5.38 -3.65
C ARG A 92 9.42 -5.65 -5.11
N GLU A 93 10.54 -5.14 -5.60
CA GLU A 93 10.99 -5.33 -7.00
C GLU A 93 11.10 -6.82 -7.33
N ALA A 94 11.77 -7.60 -6.49
CA ALA A 94 11.93 -9.04 -6.70
C ALA A 94 10.58 -9.79 -6.68
N LEU A 95 9.65 -9.41 -5.80
CA LEU A 95 8.37 -10.06 -5.69
C LEU A 95 7.39 -9.66 -6.80
N ASP A 96 7.37 -8.40 -7.25
CA ASP A 96 6.56 -7.93 -8.38
C ASP A 96 7.01 -8.58 -9.69
N GLU A 97 8.32 -8.69 -9.93
CA GLU A 97 8.85 -9.45 -11.09
C GLU A 97 8.46 -10.93 -11.03
N LEU A 98 8.57 -11.56 -9.87
CA LEU A 98 8.17 -12.95 -9.69
C LEU A 98 6.66 -13.11 -9.93
N ALA A 99 5.84 -12.20 -9.44
CA ALA A 99 4.40 -12.19 -9.64
C ALA A 99 4.06 -12.06 -11.14
N ALA A 100 4.70 -11.12 -11.84
CA ALA A 100 4.51 -10.92 -13.28
C ALA A 100 4.87 -12.18 -14.09
N LYS A 101 5.99 -12.83 -13.78
CA LYS A 101 6.42 -14.09 -14.41
C LYS A 101 5.41 -15.23 -14.20
N ILE A 102 4.91 -15.38 -12.98
CA ILE A 102 3.93 -16.43 -12.65
C ILE A 102 2.58 -16.12 -13.26
N ALA A 103 2.11 -14.88 -13.15
CA ALA A 103 0.85 -14.41 -13.73
C ALA A 103 0.84 -14.61 -15.26
N CYS A 104 1.91 -14.26 -15.96
CA CYS A 104 2.05 -14.45 -17.40
C CYS A 104 1.79 -15.90 -17.86
N LYS A 105 2.16 -16.89 -17.03
CA LYS A 105 1.92 -18.31 -17.30
C LYS A 105 0.52 -18.78 -16.93
N LYS A 106 -0.11 -18.18 -15.94
CA LYS A 106 -1.32 -18.72 -15.29
C LYS A 106 -2.58 -17.93 -15.54
N ILE A 107 -2.47 -16.64 -15.86
CA ILE A 107 -3.61 -15.75 -16.03
C ILE A 107 -4.59 -16.31 -17.07
N SER A 108 -5.86 -16.45 -16.68
CA SER A 108 -6.92 -16.87 -17.60
C SER A 108 -7.34 -15.73 -18.53
N ASP A 109 -8.04 -16.07 -19.62
CA ASP A 109 -8.57 -15.05 -20.54
C ASP A 109 -9.61 -14.15 -19.84
N GLU A 110 -10.39 -14.72 -18.90
CA GLU A 110 -11.32 -13.96 -18.06
C GLU A 110 -10.59 -12.97 -17.13
N GLN A 111 -9.52 -13.42 -16.46
CA GLN A 111 -8.70 -12.56 -15.62
C GLN A 111 -8.01 -11.46 -16.43
N LEU A 112 -7.57 -11.78 -17.65
CA LEU A 112 -6.96 -10.82 -18.56
C LEU A 112 -7.97 -9.75 -19.02
N ALA A 113 -9.21 -10.15 -19.32
CA ALA A 113 -10.29 -9.22 -19.65
C ALA A 113 -10.65 -8.30 -18.46
N ASN A 114 -10.67 -8.85 -17.23
CA ASN A 114 -10.85 -8.07 -16.01
C ASN A 114 -9.70 -7.08 -15.79
N LEU A 115 -8.46 -7.52 -15.97
CA LEU A 115 -7.27 -6.65 -15.84
C LEU A 115 -7.31 -5.48 -16.83
N LYS A 116 -7.81 -5.73 -18.07
CA LYS A 116 -8.04 -4.65 -19.04
C LYS A 116 -9.03 -3.62 -18.52
N THR A 117 -10.14 -4.07 -17.96
CA THR A 117 -11.16 -3.18 -17.38
C THR A 117 -10.58 -2.35 -16.27
N ILE A 118 -9.85 -2.96 -15.33
CA ILE A 118 -9.19 -2.27 -14.22
C ILE A 118 -8.18 -1.23 -14.73
N LYS A 119 -7.34 -1.58 -15.71
CA LYS A 119 -6.39 -0.67 -16.35
C LYS A 119 -7.09 0.55 -16.96
N ASP A 120 -8.21 0.32 -17.65
CA ASP A 120 -8.97 1.40 -18.29
C ASP A 120 -9.70 2.28 -17.25
N GLU A 121 -10.12 1.71 -16.11
CA GLU A 121 -10.67 2.45 -14.97
C GLU A 121 -9.61 3.29 -14.26
N PHE A 122 -8.41 2.74 -14.05
CA PHE A 122 -7.27 3.48 -13.55
C PHE A 122 -6.98 4.71 -14.42
N LYS A 123 -6.90 4.54 -15.73
CA LYS A 123 -6.69 5.67 -16.66
C LYS A 123 -7.78 6.73 -16.52
N ARG A 124 -9.05 6.31 -16.45
CA ARG A 124 -10.20 7.25 -16.28
C ARG A 124 -10.20 7.94 -14.92
N SER A 125 -9.70 7.27 -13.88
CA SER A 125 -9.66 7.87 -12.54
C SER A 125 -8.77 9.11 -12.46
N MET A 126 -7.77 9.20 -13.32
CA MET A 126 -6.87 10.36 -13.38
C MET A 126 -7.57 11.68 -13.76
N ASP A 127 -8.64 11.60 -14.55
CA ASP A 127 -9.43 12.77 -14.92
C ASP A 127 -10.21 13.36 -13.73
N SER A 128 -10.40 12.57 -12.67
CA SER A 128 -11.13 13.01 -11.47
C SER A 128 -10.33 13.96 -10.58
N GLY A 129 -9.00 13.90 -10.63
CA GLY A 129 -8.10 14.60 -9.70
C GLY A 129 -8.19 14.09 -8.25
N ASP A 130 -9.00 13.06 -7.97
CA ASP A 130 -9.10 12.44 -6.66
C ASP A 130 -7.96 11.45 -6.44
N VAL A 131 -6.91 11.92 -5.77
CA VAL A 131 -5.68 11.14 -5.49
C VAL A 131 -5.97 9.82 -4.78
N LYS A 132 -6.97 9.80 -3.88
CA LYS A 132 -7.34 8.59 -3.17
C LYS A 132 -7.93 7.56 -4.12
N LYS A 133 -8.85 7.97 -4.97
CA LYS A 133 -9.46 7.12 -5.99
C LYS A 133 -8.40 6.58 -6.97
N ILE A 134 -7.49 7.44 -7.41
CA ILE A 134 -6.38 7.04 -8.31
C ILE A 134 -5.51 5.97 -7.63
N ALA A 135 -5.17 6.16 -6.34
CA ALA A 135 -4.38 5.19 -5.58
C ALA A 135 -5.10 3.84 -5.40
N GLU A 136 -6.42 3.87 -5.19
CA GLU A 136 -7.23 2.66 -5.06
C GLU A 136 -7.28 1.87 -6.39
N GLU A 137 -7.41 2.57 -7.53
CA GLU A 137 -7.41 1.92 -8.84
C GLU A 137 -6.01 1.38 -9.22
N ASP A 138 -4.93 2.09 -8.85
CA ASP A 138 -3.56 1.61 -9.01
C ASP A 138 -3.32 0.32 -8.20
N VAL A 139 -3.81 0.28 -6.96
CA VAL A 139 -3.76 -0.93 -6.12
C VAL A 139 -4.50 -2.10 -6.79
N LYS A 140 -5.71 -1.88 -7.29
CA LYS A 140 -6.49 -2.94 -7.96
C LYS A 140 -5.76 -3.54 -9.15
N PHE A 141 -5.03 -2.72 -9.93
CA PHE A 141 -4.26 -3.20 -11.07
C PHE A 141 -3.18 -4.19 -10.64
N HIS A 142 -2.41 -3.85 -9.62
CA HIS A 142 -1.38 -4.74 -9.10
C HIS A 142 -1.96 -5.97 -8.42
N ASP A 143 -3.01 -5.82 -7.61
CA ASP A 143 -3.67 -6.92 -6.94
C ASP A 143 -4.21 -7.97 -7.94
N ALA A 144 -4.80 -7.53 -9.07
CA ALA A 144 -5.27 -8.45 -10.10
C ALA A 144 -4.13 -9.29 -10.72
N ILE A 145 -2.94 -8.72 -10.87
CA ILE A 145 -1.75 -9.45 -11.34
C ILE A 145 -1.28 -10.44 -10.26
N HIS A 146 -1.23 -10.01 -8.99
CA HIS A 146 -0.83 -10.88 -7.88
C HIS A 146 -1.80 -12.07 -7.72
N GLU A 147 -3.10 -11.83 -7.79
CA GLU A 147 -4.12 -12.87 -7.70
C GLU A 147 -4.04 -13.88 -8.86
N ALA A 148 -3.70 -13.41 -10.07
CA ALA A 148 -3.51 -14.28 -11.23
C ALA A 148 -2.32 -15.27 -11.05
N THR A 149 -1.46 -15.05 -10.06
CA THR A 149 -0.40 -16.01 -9.72
C THR A 149 -0.94 -17.31 -9.12
N ASN A 150 -2.16 -17.31 -8.56
CA ASN A 150 -2.71 -18.41 -7.77
C ASN A 150 -1.72 -18.89 -6.68
N ASN A 151 -0.97 -17.96 -6.07
CA ASN A 151 0.01 -18.24 -5.02
C ASN A 151 -0.33 -17.43 -3.77
N ALA A 152 -1.12 -18.01 -2.87
CA ALA A 152 -1.59 -17.36 -1.65
C ALA A 152 -0.47 -16.82 -0.75
N LYS A 153 0.73 -17.44 -0.77
CA LYS A 153 1.88 -16.95 -0.01
C LYS A 153 2.44 -15.68 -0.61
N LEU A 154 2.60 -15.65 -1.93
CA LEU A 154 3.05 -14.44 -2.64
C LEU A 154 2.06 -13.29 -2.44
N VAL A 155 0.77 -13.53 -2.61
CA VAL A 155 -0.29 -12.54 -2.37
C VAL A 155 -0.22 -11.97 -0.95
N SER A 156 -0.04 -12.83 0.06
CA SER A 156 0.09 -12.39 1.47
C SER A 156 1.32 -11.51 1.69
N MET A 157 2.47 -11.84 1.09
CA MET A 157 3.68 -11.03 1.19
C MET A 157 3.52 -9.69 0.49
N MET A 158 2.93 -9.68 -0.71
CA MET A 158 2.66 -8.46 -1.47
C MET A 158 1.68 -7.53 -0.75
N ASN A 159 0.65 -8.08 -0.11
CA ASN A 159 -0.28 -7.29 0.69
C ASN A 159 0.43 -6.54 1.83
N ASN A 160 1.36 -7.19 2.54
CA ASN A 160 2.12 -6.53 3.60
C ASN A 160 2.98 -5.37 3.06
N ILE A 161 3.69 -5.59 1.95
CA ILE A 161 4.49 -4.55 1.28
C ILE A 161 3.60 -3.41 0.79
N ARG A 162 2.46 -3.71 0.17
CA ARG A 162 1.48 -2.72 -0.31
C ARG A 162 1.07 -1.75 0.80
N GLU A 163 0.79 -2.28 2.00
CA GLU A 163 0.38 -1.46 3.13
C GLU A 163 1.47 -0.48 3.57
N GLN A 164 2.71 -0.95 3.64
CA GLN A 164 3.85 -0.09 3.98
C GLN A 164 4.06 1.01 2.92
N MET A 165 3.80 0.68 1.64
CA MET A 165 4.01 1.59 0.51
C MET A 165 2.84 2.56 0.25
N TYR A 166 1.63 2.27 0.76
CA TYR A 166 0.40 2.99 0.39
C TYR A 166 0.52 4.52 0.60
N ARG A 167 1.04 4.96 1.73
CA ARG A 167 1.23 6.39 2.02
C ARG A 167 2.13 7.09 1.00
N TYR A 168 3.21 6.44 0.58
CA TYR A 168 4.14 6.99 -0.40
C TYR A 168 3.56 6.99 -1.81
N ARG A 169 2.75 5.99 -2.12
CA ARG A 169 1.97 5.95 -3.35
C ARG A 169 1.02 7.15 -3.43
N VAL A 170 0.26 7.41 -2.38
CA VAL A 170 -0.62 8.58 -2.30
C VAL A 170 0.17 9.88 -2.48
N GLU A 171 1.32 10.01 -1.83
CA GLU A 171 2.16 11.20 -1.94
C GLU A 171 2.71 11.39 -3.36
N TYR A 172 3.16 10.31 -3.99
CA TYR A 172 3.61 10.32 -5.38
C TYR A 172 2.51 10.73 -6.38
N LEU A 173 1.29 10.30 -6.13
CA LEU A 173 0.12 10.59 -6.97
C LEU A 173 -0.43 12.02 -6.80
N LYS A 174 0.04 12.80 -5.84
CA LYS A 174 -0.32 14.22 -5.72
C LYS A 174 0.24 15.08 -6.85
N ASP A 175 1.30 14.65 -7.53
CA ASP A 175 1.84 15.36 -8.70
C ASP A 175 1.25 14.75 -9.99
N PRO A 176 0.33 15.48 -10.69
CA PRO A 176 -0.29 14.99 -11.93
C PRO A 176 0.70 14.76 -13.08
N LYS A 177 1.92 15.29 -12.98
CA LYS A 177 2.98 15.06 -13.99
C LYS A 177 3.36 13.60 -14.10
N ASN A 178 3.12 12.81 -13.04
CA ASN A 178 3.42 11.38 -13.01
C ASN A 178 2.39 10.54 -13.78
N TYR A 179 1.17 11.04 -14.00
CA TYR A 179 0.05 10.26 -14.56
C TYR A 179 0.32 9.70 -15.96
N PRO A 180 0.85 10.47 -16.94
CA PRO A 180 1.08 9.95 -18.29
C PRO A 180 2.06 8.76 -18.30
N MET A 181 3.09 8.79 -17.43
CA MET A 181 4.05 7.71 -17.34
C MET A 181 3.40 6.46 -16.75
N LEU A 182 2.66 6.58 -15.65
CA LEU A 182 1.96 5.46 -15.02
C LEU A 182 0.98 4.76 -15.97
N VAL A 183 0.18 5.55 -16.72
CA VAL A 183 -0.75 5.00 -17.72
C VAL A 183 0.00 4.21 -18.79
N LYS A 184 1.13 4.73 -19.27
CA LYS A 184 1.96 4.07 -20.27
C LYS A 184 2.56 2.77 -19.75
N GLU A 185 3.04 2.77 -18.52
CA GLU A 185 3.65 1.61 -17.87
C GLU A 185 2.62 0.51 -17.62
N HIS A 186 1.44 0.82 -17.09
CA HIS A 186 0.35 -0.15 -16.93
C HIS A 186 -0.11 -0.74 -18.27
N ASP A 187 -0.19 0.08 -19.33
CA ASP A 187 -0.52 -0.41 -20.67
C ASP A 187 0.55 -1.35 -21.21
N ALA A 188 1.84 -1.08 -20.98
CA ALA A 188 2.95 -1.93 -21.40
C ALA A 188 2.94 -3.28 -20.67
N ILE A 189 2.74 -3.28 -19.34
CA ILE A 189 2.60 -4.49 -18.53
C ILE A 189 1.40 -5.33 -19.01
N TYR A 190 0.24 -4.70 -19.23
CA TYR A 190 -0.95 -5.38 -19.73
C TYR A 190 -0.69 -6.04 -21.09
N ARG A 191 -0.11 -5.32 -22.06
CA ARG A 191 0.19 -5.86 -23.40
C ARG A 191 1.17 -7.01 -23.35
N ALA A 192 2.17 -6.97 -22.47
CA ALA A 192 3.11 -8.05 -22.28
C ALA A 192 2.43 -9.31 -21.71
N LEU A 193 1.48 -9.15 -20.78
CA LEU A 193 0.64 -10.25 -20.27
C LEU A 193 -0.30 -10.80 -21.35
N GLU A 194 -0.95 -9.93 -22.12
CA GLU A 194 -1.83 -10.31 -23.23
C GLU A 194 -1.08 -11.12 -24.29
N ALA A 195 0.14 -10.72 -24.62
CA ALA A 195 1.03 -11.44 -25.53
C ALA A 195 1.66 -12.71 -24.93
N ARG A 196 1.41 -13.01 -23.65
CA ARG A 196 2.05 -14.11 -22.91
C ARG A 196 3.58 -14.06 -22.99
N ASN A 197 4.16 -12.87 -23.11
CA ASN A 197 5.61 -12.68 -23.23
C ASN A 197 6.22 -12.47 -21.84
N MET A 198 6.77 -13.55 -21.27
CA MET A 198 7.32 -13.58 -19.91
C MET A 198 8.55 -12.66 -19.76
N GLU A 199 9.40 -12.56 -20.75
CA GLU A 199 10.59 -11.71 -20.70
C GLU A 199 10.16 -10.22 -20.71
N LEU A 200 9.27 -9.87 -21.63
CA LEU A 200 8.77 -8.50 -21.74
C LEU A 200 8.03 -8.05 -20.46
N VAL A 201 7.11 -8.89 -19.94
CA VAL A 201 6.36 -8.48 -18.72
C VAL A 201 7.27 -8.30 -17.50
N THR A 202 8.35 -9.08 -17.42
CA THR A 202 9.35 -8.91 -16.35
C THR A 202 10.07 -7.59 -16.49
N THR A 203 10.52 -7.25 -17.70
CA THR A 203 11.22 -5.99 -17.97
C THR A 203 10.32 -4.77 -17.72
N GLU A 204 9.05 -4.83 -18.16
CA GLU A 204 8.09 -3.74 -17.96
C GLU A 204 7.74 -3.56 -16.47
N MET A 205 7.57 -4.66 -15.72
CA MET A 205 7.33 -4.62 -14.29
C MET A 205 8.54 -4.06 -13.52
N HIS A 206 9.74 -4.51 -13.84
CA HIS A 206 10.98 -3.96 -13.29
C HIS A 206 11.07 -2.44 -13.51
N THR A 207 10.87 -1.99 -14.75
CA THR A 207 10.92 -0.57 -15.11
C THR A 207 9.89 0.24 -14.33
N HIS A 208 8.68 -0.27 -14.22
CA HIS A 208 7.59 0.37 -13.47
C HIS A 208 7.94 0.52 -11.98
N VAL A 209 8.39 -0.55 -11.32
CA VAL A 209 8.75 -0.52 -9.90
C VAL A 209 9.97 0.37 -9.66
N ALA A 210 10.99 0.32 -10.54
CA ALA A 210 12.18 1.17 -10.45
C ALA A 210 11.82 2.66 -10.57
N ASN A 211 10.94 3.04 -11.51
CA ASN A 211 10.49 4.42 -11.66
C ASN A 211 9.71 4.90 -10.42
N GLN A 212 8.84 4.06 -9.85
CA GLN A 212 8.16 4.37 -8.60
C GLN A 212 9.14 4.51 -7.43
N ALA A 213 10.18 3.67 -7.36
CA ALA A 213 11.21 3.73 -6.33
C ALA A 213 11.94 5.07 -6.32
N VAL A 214 12.34 5.57 -7.50
CA VAL A 214 12.99 6.87 -7.64
C VAL A 214 12.09 7.99 -7.11
N ALA A 215 10.82 7.98 -7.48
CA ALA A 215 9.88 9.00 -7.06
C ALA A 215 9.57 8.96 -5.56
N VAL A 216 9.42 7.77 -4.98
CA VAL A 216 9.20 7.60 -3.54
C VAL A 216 10.40 8.08 -2.73
N LYS A 217 11.62 7.76 -3.15
CA LYS A 217 12.86 8.27 -2.52
C LYS A 217 12.90 9.79 -2.51
N ALA A 218 12.56 10.44 -3.62
CA ALA A 218 12.50 11.90 -3.69
C ALA A 218 11.48 12.51 -2.72
N VAL A 219 10.31 11.86 -2.54
CA VAL A 219 9.29 12.30 -1.56
C VAL A 219 9.82 12.23 -0.12
N ILE A 220 10.51 11.15 0.25
CA ILE A 220 11.05 10.97 1.61
C ILE A 220 12.16 12.00 1.87
N GLN A 221 13.07 12.19 0.94
CA GLN A 221 14.15 13.16 1.07
C GLN A 221 13.60 14.57 1.30
N LYS A 222 12.59 14.99 0.53
CA LYS A 222 11.93 16.28 0.72
C LYS A 222 11.29 16.43 2.09
N GLN A 223 10.62 15.37 2.59
CA GLN A 223 10.00 15.38 3.92
C GLN A 223 11.02 15.48 5.04
N ASP A 224 12.22 14.94 4.86
CA ASP A 224 13.30 15.01 5.86
C ASP A 224 14.02 16.37 5.83
N GLU A 225 14.06 17.05 4.68
CA GLU A 225 14.58 18.42 4.56
C GLU A 225 13.63 19.46 5.20
N GLU A 226 12.33 19.29 5.06
CA GLU A 226 11.31 20.18 5.66
C GLU A 226 11.24 20.08 7.20
N LYS A 227 11.87 19.05 7.81
CA LYS A 227 11.92 18.86 9.28
C LYS A 227 13.17 19.42 9.95
N LYS A 228 14.14 19.88 9.15
CA LYS A 228 15.40 20.52 9.64
C LYS A 228 15.25 22.02 9.73
#